data_05a3e5e65c4400cfdf4af020a2d40c00
#
_entry.id   05a3e5e65c4400cfdf4af020a2d40c00
#
_cell.length_a   1.000
_cell.length_b   1.000
_cell.length_c   1.000
_cell.angle_alpha   90.00
_cell.angle_beta   90.00
_cell.angle_gamma   90.00
#
_symmetry.space_group_name_H-M   'P 1'
#
loop_
_entity.id
_entity.type
_entity.pdbx_description
1 polymer ?
#
loop_
_entity_poly.entity_id
_entity_poly.type
_entity_poly.pdbx_seq_one_letter_code
_entity_poly.pdbx_strand_id
1 'polypeptide(L)'
;MGKDGIDWKKVRSENALKTLRKQVEVIRSGTQMAPAPLPLHKSIYTSKERFEAEHKHIFLGQPLVAGLTGDIPNAGDMILFDAAGPSILVTRGKDGKARAFLNMCTHRGAKLVEAQEPWAGKAKKISCPFHAWTFETGEGKLIGQPGAKGFKNCDIGARNLIEVPCEEYIGLIFVKADPDGTPIDAKAHLGSFAPELAQIELHRAEPVKKGILTADSNWKFALDTYGEGYHFSTLHKTTIAHFYYNDKCVYDPYDKHHRVTFPAFSIGELVDKVESEWPETNYGGVHFLFPITVIFFGSVTADSYFTQVFRLFPDGVGKTRCHFAVYAPFGIDNETHKEMCEENYESTGTVVQDEDYLVASNGYANLLSAPKDHYVVLGANEIALHAVHKNIAKVVGMPLDRI
;
A
#
# COMPACT_ATOMS: atom_id res chain seq x y z
N MET A 1 -12.28 23.24 7.44
CA MET A 1 -10.84 23.55 7.35
C MET A 1 -10.09 22.49 8.15
N GLY A 2 -9.07 21.88 7.58
CA GLY A 2 -8.21 20.91 8.28
C GLY A 2 -7.45 21.58 9.45
N LYS A 3 -6.79 20.77 10.30
CA LYS A 3 -5.96 21.28 11.42
C LYS A 3 -4.83 22.22 10.96
N ASP A 4 -4.49 22.17 9.69
CA ASP A 4 -3.46 22.98 9.00
C ASP A 4 -4.02 24.28 8.36
N GLY A 5 -5.31 24.55 8.50
CA GLY A 5 -5.99 25.71 7.91
C GLY A 5 -6.23 25.60 6.40
N ILE A 6 -5.94 24.46 5.77
CA ILE A 6 -6.14 24.22 4.34
C ILE A 6 -7.58 23.76 4.07
N ASP A 7 -8.20 24.31 3.03
CA ASP A 7 -9.46 23.82 2.49
C ASP A 7 -9.20 22.69 1.49
N TRP A 8 -9.08 21.47 2.00
CA TRP A 8 -8.82 20.29 1.18
C TRP A 8 -9.92 19.99 0.17
N LYS A 9 -11.19 20.35 0.46
CA LYS A 9 -12.28 20.19 -0.51
C LYS A 9 -12.04 21.06 -1.75
N LYS A 10 -11.63 22.31 -1.55
CA LYS A 10 -11.27 23.21 -2.65
C LYS A 10 -10.06 22.70 -3.42
N VAL A 11 -9.01 22.25 -2.72
CA VAL A 11 -7.81 21.68 -3.35
C VAL A 11 -8.15 20.46 -4.21
N ARG A 12 -8.99 19.53 -3.70
CA ARG A 12 -9.46 18.38 -4.47
C ARG A 12 -10.24 18.80 -5.72
N SER A 13 -11.14 19.77 -5.62
CA SER A 13 -11.91 20.27 -6.76
C SER A 13 -11.00 20.85 -7.86
N GLU A 14 -10.02 21.66 -7.48
CA GLU A 14 -9.07 22.23 -8.41
C GLU A 14 -8.20 21.15 -9.09
N ASN A 15 -7.76 20.14 -8.33
CA ASN A 15 -6.96 19.03 -8.85
C ASN A 15 -7.80 18.04 -9.67
N ALA A 16 -9.08 17.87 -9.36
CA ALA A 16 -10.02 17.14 -10.20
C ALA A 16 -10.11 17.74 -11.61
N LEU A 17 -10.27 19.06 -11.70
CA LEU A 17 -10.31 19.76 -13.00
C LEU A 17 -8.99 19.64 -13.78
N LYS A 18 -7.83 19.77 -13.09
CA LYS A 18 -6.51 19.54 -13.71
C LYS A 18 -6.38 18.12 -14.26
N THR A 19 -6.87 17.14 -13.51
CA THR A 19 -6.87 15.73 -13.92
C THR A 19 -7.78 15.52 -15.12
N LEU A 20 -8.98 16.09 -15.09
CA LEU A 20 -9.95 16.01 -16.20
C LEU A 20 -9.37 16.56 -17.50
N ARG A 21 -8.66 17.71 -17.46
CA ARG A 21 -7.97 18.27 -18.64
C ARG A 21 -6.98 17.28 -19.24
N LYS A 22 -6.18 16.62 -18.40
CA LYS A 22 -5.22 15.59 -18.85
C LYS A 22 -5.92 14.37 -19.42
N GLN A 23 -7.03 13.93 -18.81
CA GLN A 23 -7.81 12.79 -19.30
C GLN A 23 -8.43 13.09 -20.68
N VAL A 24 -9.02 14.26 -20.84
CA VAL A 24 -9.53 14.72 -22.16
C VAL A 24 -8.40 14.75 -23.20
N GLU A 25 -7.24 15.27 -22.83
CA GLU A 25 -6.07 15.30 -23.74
C GLU A 25 -5.60 13.90 -24.12
N VAL A 26 -5.51 12.97 -23.17
CA VAL A 26 -5.12 11.57 -23.45
C VAL A 26 -6.15 10.86 -24.34
N ILE A 27 -7.43 11.19 -24.25
CA ILE A 27 -8.44 10.65 -25.17
C ILE A 27 -8.22 11.17 -26.59
N ARG A 28 -7.90 12.46 -26.74
CA ARG A 28 -7.66 13.13 -28.04
C ARG A 28 -6.37 12.69 -28.70
N SER A 29 -5.27 12.71 -27.97
CA SER A 29 -3.91 12.57 -28.52
C SER A 29 -3.29 11.19 -28.32
N GLY A 30 -3.90 10.33 -27.52
CA GLY A 30 -3.37 9.02 -27.15
C GLY A 30 -2.76 9.01 -25.75
N THR A 31 -2.49 7.80 -25.25
CA THR A 31 -1.89 7.61 -23.91
C THR A 31 -0.47 8.21 -23.85
N GLN A 32 -0.04 8.54 -22.65
CA GLN A 32 1.35 8.95 -22.42
C GLN A 32 2.28 7.77 -22.65
N MET A 33 3.36 8.00 -23.37
CA MET A 33 4.30 6.96 -23.79
C MET A 33 5.68 7.18 -23.15
N ALA A 34 6.31 6.11 -22.71
CA ALA A 34 7.74 6.10 -22.45
C ALA A 34 8.52 6.22 -23.78
N PRO A 35 9.80 6.64 -23.75
CA PRO A 35 10.59 6.80 -24.99
C PRO A 35 10.77 5.52 -25.80
N ALA A 36 10.74 4.34 -25.15
CA ALA A 36 10.85 3.03 -25.80
C ALA A 36 10.24 1.95 -24.87
N PRO A 37 9.88 0.78 -25.41
CA PRO A 37 9.55 -0.39 -24.59
C PRO A 37 10.70 -0.75 -23.64
N LEU A 38 10.38 -1.37 -22.51
CA LEU A 38 11.34 -1.80 -21.49
C LEU A 38 11.41 -3.33 -21.43
N PRO A 39 12.45 -3.95 -21.99
CA PRO A 39 12.68 -5.37 -21.79
C PRO A 39 13.19 -5.64 -20.38
N LEU A 40 12.58 -6.60 -19.71
CA LEU A 40 12.94 -7.09 -18.38
C LEU A 40 13.37 -8.55 -18.51
N HIS A 41 14.60 -8.87 -18.14
CA HIS A 41 15.00 -10.26 -18.08
C HIS A 41 14.14 -11.03 -17.08
N LYS A 42 13.73 -12.26 -17.40
CA LYS A 42 12.83 -13.04 -16.52
C LYS A 42 13.32 -13.18 -15.07
N SER A 43 14.63 -13.10 -14.83
CA SER A 43 15.23 -13.16 -13.50
C SER A 43 14.72 -12.04 -12.57
N ILE A 44 14.19 -10.96 -13.11
CA ILE A 44 13.53 -9.91 -12.33
C ILE A 44 12.43 -10.50 -11.43
N TYR A 45 11.72 -11.52 -11.91
CA TYR A 45 10.63 -12.18 -11.19
C TYR A 45 11.02 -13.53 -10.58
N THR A 46 12.04 -14.22 -11.14
CA THR A 46 12.31 -15.62 -10.82
C THR A 46 13.59 -15.87 -10.04
N SER A 47 14.50 -14.88 -9.92
CA SER A 47 15.78 -15.04 -9.22
C SER A 47 15.60 -15.01 -7.71
N LYS A 48 16.14 -16.03 -7.04
CA LYS A 48 16.21 -16.08 -5.58
C LYS A 48 17.18 -15.03 -5.03
N GLU A 49 18.33 -14.84 -5.67
CA GLU A 49 19.32 -13.85 -5.28
C GLU A 49 18.73 -12.43 -5.30
N ARG A 50 18.01 -12.09 -6.38
CA ARG A 50 17.31 -10.82 -6.47
C ARG A 50 16.24 -10.67 -5.39
N PHE A 51 15.49 -11.72 -5.15
CA PHE A 51 14.48 -11.72 -4.07
C PHE A 51 15.12 -11.47 -2.70
N GLU A 52 16.24 -12.09 -2.38
CA GLU A 52 16.96 -11.86 -1.13
C GLU A 52 17.45 -10.41 -1.00
N ALA A 53 17.94 -9.83 -2.10
CA ALA A 53 18.33 -8.43 -2.15
C ALA A 53 17.11 -7.48 -1.99
N GLU A 54 15.99 -7.78 -2.65
CA GLU A 54 14.72 -7.05 -2.49
C GLU A 54 14.20 -7.14 -1.04
N HIS A 55 14.24 -8.33 -0.45
CA HIS A 55 13.83 -8.50 0.94
C HIS A 55 14.66 -7.60 1.88
N LYS A 56 15.96 -7.60 1.73
CA LYS A 56 16.88 -6.78 2.53
C LYS A 56 16.69 -5.28 2.31
N HIS A 57 16.66 -4.84 1.05
CA HIS A 57 16.74 -3.40 0.73
C HIS A 57 15.37 -2.74 0.59
N ILE A 58 14.32 -3.50 0.33
CA ILE A 58 12.94 -3.00 0.20
C ILE A 58 12.14 -3.33 1.46
N PHE A 59 11.91 -4.61 1.77
CA PHE A 59 10.98 -5.01 2.82
C PHE A 59 11.48 -4.73 4.24
N LEU A 60 12.78 -4.85 4.48
CA LEU A 60 13.39 -4.46 5.74
C LEU A 60 13.91 -3.01 5.71
N GLY A 61 14.41 -2.55 4.56
CA GLY A 61 15.15 -1.29 4.45
C GLY A 61 14.31 -0.03 4.18
N GLN A 62 13.12 -0.15 3.55
CA GLN A 62 12.29 1.00 3.24
C GLN A 62 11.17 1.20 4.27
N PRO A 63 10.69 2.45 4.45
CA PRO A 63 9.44 2.70 5.16
C PRO A 63 8.27 2.02 4.43
N LEU A 64 7.56 1.14 5.10
CA LEU A 64 6.38 0.44 4.60
C LEU A 64 5.14 0.91 5.34
N VAL A 65 4.02 1.03 4.63
CA VAL A 65 2.74 1.37 5.27
C VAL A 65 2.24 0.14 6.05
N ALA A 66 2.21 0.25 7.37
CA ALA A 66 1.66 -0.77 8.25
C ALA A 66 0.14 -0.67 8.41
N GLY A 67 -0.39 0.55 8.35
CA GLY A 67 -1.81 0.85 8.45
C GLY A 67 -2.10 2.32 8.29
N LEU A 68 -3.36 2.70 8.47
CA LEU A 68 -3.79 4.09 8.54
C LEU A 68 -4.05 4.52 9.99
N THR A 69 -4.09 5.83 10.23
CA THR A 69 -4.46 6.41 11.55
C THR A 69 -5.75 5.78 12.11
N GLY A 70 -6.76 5.59 11.25
CA GLY A 70 -8.06 5.02 11.62
C GLY A 70 -8.00 3.55 12.04
N ASP A 71 -6.91 2.83 11.83
CA ASP A 71 -6.75 1.46 12.28
C ASP A 71 -6.46 1.35 13.78
N ILE A 72 -5.86 2.39 14.35
CA ILE A 72 -5.54 2.49 15.77
C ILE A 72 -5.89 3.89 16.31
N PRO A 73 -7.18 4.30 16.29
CA PRO A 73 -7.57 5.68 16.59
C PRO A 73 -7.41 6.05 18.07
N ASN A 74 -7.45 5.08 18.99
CA ASN A 74 -7.50 5.34 20.43
C ASN A 74 -6.32 4.72 21.17
N ALA A 75 -5.93 5.32 22.29
CA ALA A 75 -4.91 4.76 23.17
C ALA A 75 -5.20 3.30 23.56
N GLY A 76 -4.21 2.44 23.36
CA GLY A 76 -4.28 1.00 23.56
C GLY A 76 -4.79 0.20 22.37
N ASP A 77 -5.23 0.83 21.31
CA ASP A 77 -5.53 0.14 20.04
C ASP A 77 -4.22 -0.38 19.43
N MET A 78 -4.30 -1.53 18.77
CA MET A 78 -3.15 -2.25 18.21
C MET A 78 -3.53 -2.98 16.93
N ILE A 79 -2.58 -3.09 16.03
CA ILE A 79 -2.65 -3.98 14.86
C ILE A 79 -1.37 -4.82 14.77
N LEU A 80 -1.47 -5.98 14.11
CA LEU A 80 -0.32 -6.77 13.69
C LEU A 80 0.18 -6.27 12.33
N PHE A 81 1.50 -6.35 12.17
CA PHE A 81 2.20 -6.16 10.90
C PHE A 81 3.33 -7.18 10.84
N ASP A 82 3.12 -8.32 10.19
CA ASP A 82 4.10 -9.42 10.12
C ASP A 82 4.45 -9.85 8.69
N ALA A 83 3.88 -9.18 7.71
CA ALA A 83 4.04 -9.53 6.31
C ALA A 83 5.43 -9.21 5.72
N ALA A 84 6.20 -8.30 6.33
CA ALA A 84 7.52 -7.91 5.84
C ALA A 84 8.67 -8.81 6.38
N GLY A 85 8.39 -9.74 7.28
CA GLY A 85 9.36 -10.65 7.89
C GLY A 85 9.16 -10.80 9.39
N PRO A 86 9.75 -9.96 10.26
CA PRO A 86 9.50 -10.05 11.70
C PRO A 86 8.06 -9.63 12.03
N SER A 87 7.45 -10.35 12.98
CA SER A 87 6.13 -9.99 13.48
C SER A 87 6.23 -8.73 14.35
N ILE A 88 5.42 -7.72 14.05
CA ILE A 88 5.45 -6.40 14.69
C ILE A 88 4.07 -6.05 15.23
N LEU A 89 4.02 -5.49 16.44
CA LEU A 89 2.84 -4.87 17.01
C LEU A 89 2.94 -3.35 16.80
N VAL A 90 1.97 -2.79 16.09
CA VAL A 90 1.81 -1.34 15.95
C VAL A 90 0.74 -0.89 16.91
N THR A 91 1.02 0.08 17.77
CA THR A 91 0.17 0.45 18.91
C THR A 91 -0.05 1.96 18.97
N ARG A 92 -1.16 2.38 19.59
CA ARG A 92 -1.41 3.79 19.92
C ARG A 92 -1.12 4.05 21.39
N GLY A 93 -0.17 4.92 21.67
CA GLY A 93 0.15 5.37 23.04
C GLY A 93 -0.89 6.35 23.61
N LYS A 94 -0.86 6.57 24.93
CA LYS A 94 -1.72 7.56 25.61
C LYS A 94 -1.40 9.01 25.19
N ASP A 95 -0.20 9.25 24.72
CA ASP A 95 0.25 10.52 24.14
C ASP A 95 -0.23 10.74 22.70
N GLY A 96 -1.02 9.82 22.18
CA GLY A 96 -1.56 9.85 20.83
C GLY A 96 -0.57 9.40 19.74
N LYS A 97 0.67 9.02 20.08
CA LYS A 97 1.67 8.59 19.09
C LYS A 97 1.50 7.12 18.73
N ALA A 98 1.67 6.82 17.46
CA ALA A 98 1.87 5.45 16.99
C ALA A 98 3.31 5.00 17.31
N ARG A 99 3.46 3.75 17.75
CA ARG A 99 4.74 3.07 17.99
C ARG A 99 4.67 1.66 17.45
N ALA A 100 5.82 1.10 17.16
CA ALA A 100 5.93 -0.27 16.69
C ALA A 100 6.96 -1.04 17.51
N PHE A 101 6.65 -2.27 17.85
CA PHE A 101 7.49 -3.16 18.66
C PHE A 101 7.55 -4.53 18.00
N LEU A 102 8.67 -5.23 18.13
CA LEU A 102 8.69 -6.65 17.82
C LEU A 102 7.62 -7.37 18.66
N ASN A 103 6.81 -8.19 18.04
CA ASN A 103 5.82 -9.05 18.70
C ASN A 103 6.51 -10.20 19.45
N MET A 104 7.40 -9.85 20.37
CA MET A 104 8.32 -10.77 21.02
C MET A 104 8.55 -10.38 22.48
N CYS A 105 8.35 -11.35 23.38
CA CYS A 105 8.72 -11.20 24.78
C CYS A 105 10.24 -11.16 24.94
N THR A 106 10.75 -10.12 25.59
CA THR A 106 12.20 -9.92 25.81
C THR A 106 12.82 -10.86 26.84
N HIS A 107 12.03 -11.76 27.43
CA HIS A 107 12.56 -12.85 28.26
C HIS A 107 13.17 -13.96 27.42
N ARG A 108 12.40 -14.64 26.57
CA ARG A 108 12.82 -15.82 25.79
C ARG A 108 12.18 -15.89 24.40
N GLY A 109 11.76 -14.78 23.82
CA GLY A 109 11.34 -14.69 22.44
C GLY A 109 9.93 -15.18 22.11
N ALA A 110 9.10 -15.56 23.10
CA ALA A 110 7.74 -16.00 22.81
C ALA A 110 6.91 -14.86 22.20
N LYS A 111 6.07 -15.17 21.20
CA LYS A 111 5.10 -14.20 20.67
C LYS A 111 4.18 -13.70 21.77
N LEU A 112 3.85 -12.42 21.77
CA LEU A 112 2.93 -11.79 22.72
C LEU A 112 1.48 -11.87 22.26
N VAL A 113 1.28 -11.73 20.96
CA VAL A 113 -0.02 -11.89 20.30
C VAL A 113 0.12 -12.98 19.25
N GLU A 114 -0.59 -14.09 19.45
CA GLU A 114 -0.69 -15.18 18.49
C GLU A 114 -1.96 -15.01 17.66
N ALA A 115 -1.85 -14.29 16.57
CA ALA A 115 -2.91 -14.07 15.60
C ALA A 115 -2.32 -14.01 14.20
N GLN A 116 -3.18 -14.03 13.18
CA GLN A 116 -2.81 -13.79 11.79
C GLN A 116 -3.39 -12.45 11.33
N GLU A 117 -2.66 -11.74 10.48
CA GLU A 117 -3.19 -10.54 9.83
C GLU A 117 -4.37 -10.88 8.88
N PRO A 118 -5.37 -10.01 8.71
CA PRO A 118 -5.51 -8.76 9.43
C PRO A 118 -6.05 -8.97 10.85
N TRP A 119 -5.32 -8.46 11.85
CA TRP A 119 -5.73 -8.52 13.25
C TRP A 119 -5.67 -7.13 13.88
N ALA A 120 -6.67 -6.84 14.70
CA ALA A 120 -6.73 -5.65 15.55
C ALA A 120 -7.17 -6.05 16.97
N GLY A 121 -6.63 -5.35 17.95
CA GLY A 121 -6.96 -5.56 19.36
C GLY A 121 -6.86 -4.26 20.15
N LYS A 122 -7.30 -4.32 21.40
CA LYS A 122 -7.23 -3.19 22.33
C LYS A 122 -6.87 -3.66 23.72
N ALA A 123 -5.75 -3.18 24.23
CA ALA A 123 -5.34 -3.44 25.60
C ALA A 123 -4.38 -2.35 26.10
N LYS A 124 -4.40 -2.09 27.42
CA LYS A 124 -3.42 -1.20 28.07
C LYS A 124 -2.12 -1.93 28.41
N LYS A 125 -2.14 -3.24 28.44
CA LYS A 125 -1.00 -4.12 28.73
C LYS A 125 -1.15 -5.45 28.04
N ILE A 126 -0.04 -6.08 27.69
CA ILE A 126 0.04 -7.44 27.13
C ILE A 126 0.90 -8.29 28.07
N SER A 127 0.41 -9.49 28.40
CA SER A 127 1.15 -10.46 29.20
C SER A 127 1.62 -11.61 28.32
N CYS A 128 2.91 -11.94 28.43
CA CYS A 128 3.51 -13.06 27.71
C CYS A 128 2.84 -14.38 28.11
N PRO A 129 2.40 -15.22 27.19
CA PRO A 129 1.74 -16.49 27.50
C PRO A 129 2.66 -17.51 28.17
N PHE A 130 3.99 -17.32 28.09
CA PHE A 130 4.95 -18.27 28.62
C PHE A 130 5.19 -18.10 30.14
N HIS A 131 5.53 -16.89 30.62
CA HIS A 131 5.88 -16.64 32.03
C HIS A 131 5.22 -15.38 32.58
N ALA A 132 4.17 -14.89 31.96
CA ALA A 132 3.40 -13.71 32.37
C ALA A 132 4.23 -12.43 32.56
N TRP A 133 5.38 -12.28 31.85
CA TRP A 133 6.00 -10.96 31.74
C TRP A 133 5.02 -10.01 31.07
N THR A 134 4.77 -8.89 31.71
CA THR A 134 3.69 -7.98 31.29
C THR A 134 4.28 -6.65 30.87
N PHE A 135 3.89 -6.20 29.68
CA PHE A 135 4.35 -4.97 29.09
C PHE A 135 3.18 -3.98 28.91
N GLU A 136 3.46 -2.72 29.11
CA GLU A 136 2.54 -1.64 28.76
C GLU A 136 2.56 -1.44 27.26
N THR A 137 1.38 -1.30 26.62
CA THR A 137 1.27 -1.34 25.17
C THR A 137 1.68 -0.04 24.46
N GLY A 138 1.54 1.11 25.14
CA GLY A 138 1.80 2.42 24.54
C GLY A 138 3.29 2.78 24.45
N GLU A 139 4.10 2.35 25.43
CA GLU A 139 5.53 2.67 25.51
C GLU A 139 6.42 1.42 25.58
N GLY A 140 5.84 0.22 25.53
CA GLY A 140 6.56 -1.04 25.57
C GLY A 140 7.25 -1.36 26.90
N LYS A 141 6.97 -0.62 27.97
CA LYS A 141 7.63 -0.79 29.28
C LYS A 141 7.27 -2.12 29.93
N LEU A 142 8.27 -2.82 30.47
CA LEU A 142 8.04 -3.98 31.34
C LEU A 142 7.48 -3.51 32.69
N ILE A 143 6.22 -3.87 32.98
CA ILE A 143 5.50 -3.46 34.18
C ILE A 143 5.18 -4.60 35.16
N GLY A 144 5.40 -5.85 34.76
CA GLY A 144 5.20 -7.01 35.58
C GLY A 144 6.17 -8.14 35.24
N GLN A 145 6.83 -8.69 36.27
CA GLN A 145 7.82 -9.76 36.13
C GLN A 145 7.64 -10.76 37.30
N PRO A 146 6.85 -11.83 37.11
CA PRO A 146 6.78 -12.90 38.10
C PRO A 146 8.16 -13.49 38.38
N GLY A 147 8.44 -13.81 39.65
CA GLY A 147 9.72 -14.38 40.06
C GLY A 147 10.92 -13.41 39.94
N ALA A 148 10.71 -12.11 40.03
CA ALA A 148 11.74 -11.06 39.89
C ALA A 148 13.01 -11.28 40.71
N LYS A 149 12.91 -12.00 41.84
CA LYS A 149 14.07 -12.35 42.68
C LYS A 149 15.13 -13.15 41.94
N GLY A 150 14.71 -14.02 41.00
CA GLY A 150 15.62 -14.82 40.14
C GLY A 150 16.39 -14.01 39.12
N PHE A 151 16.00 -12.76 38.88
CA PHE A 151 16.64 -11.85 37.91
C PHE A 151 17.43 -10.71 38.55
N LYS A 152 17.62 -10.77 39.89
CA LYS A 152 18.50 -9.82 40.58
C LYS A 152 19.93 -9.96 40.05
N ASN A 153 20.61 -8.82 39.92
CA ASN A 153 22.00 -8.72 39.41
C ASN A 153 22.15 -9.12 37.95
N CYS A 154 21.08 -9.17 37.19
CA CYS A 154 21.13 -9.32 35.75
C CYS A 154 21.23 -7.92 35.08
N ASP A 155 22.46 -7.51 34.78
CA ASP A 155 22.75 -6.19 34.18
C ASP A 155 22.60 -6.23 32.66
N ILE A 156 21.37 -6.43 32.19
CA ILE A 156 21.05 -6.39 30.76
C ILE A 156 20.10 -5.24 30.43
N GLY A 157 20.17 -4.16 31.17
CA GLY A 157 19.37 -2.96 30.95
C GLY A 157 17.85 -3.16 31.14
N ALA A 158 17.08 -2.18 30.75
CA ALA A 158 15.61 -2.28 30.79
C ALA A 158 15.12 -3.31 29.75
N ARG A 159 14.35 -4.31 30.22
CA ARG A 159 13.79 -5.37 29.36
C ARG A 159 12.44 -4.97 28.79
N ASN A 160 12.34 -3.76 28.30
CA ASN A 160 11.17 -3.29 27.58
C ASN A 160 11.00 -4.03 26.25
N LEU A 161 9.87 -3.88 25.60
CA LEU A 161 9.70 -4.36 24.22
C LEU A 161 10.76 -3.71 23.32
N ILE A 162 11.18 -4.45 22.29
CA ILE A 162 12.13 -3.95 21.31
C ILE A 162 11.34 -3.09 20.32
N GLU A 163 11.63 -1.80 20.33
CA GLU A 163 11.03 -0.84 19.41
C GLU A 163 11.65 -0.98 18.01
N VAL A 164 10.82 -0.82 16.98
CA VAL A 164 11.26 -0.69 15.60
C VAL A 164 10.89 0.70 15.07
N PRO A 165 11.62 1.26 14.09
CA PRO A 165 11.33 2.59 13.57
C PRO A 165 9.88 2.69 13.08
N CYS A 166 9.15 3.68 13.61
CA CYS A 166 7.75 3.94 13.30
C CYS A 166 7.53 5.46 13.22
N GLU A 167 6.82 5.91 12.22
CA GLU A 167 6.41 7.31 12.08
C GLU A 167 5.03 7.41 11.45
N GLU A 168 4.19 8.28 12.00
CA GLU A 168 2.87 8.58 11.45
C GLU A 168 2.90 9.95 10.77
N TYR A 169 2.51 9.98 9.49
CA TYR A 169 2.46 11.20 8.71
C TYR A 169 1.29 11.19 7.73
N ILE A 170 0.51 12.27 7.67
CA ILE A 170 -0.66 12.48 6.79
C ILE A 170 -1.66 11.30 6.77
N GLY A 171 -1.84 10.63 7.89
CA GLY A 171 -2.78 9.52 8.02
C GLY A 171 -2.21 8.15 7.70
N LEU A 172 -0.93 8.05 7.31
CA LEU A 172 -0.20 6.82 7.07
C LEU A 172 0.70 6.50 8.26
N ILE A 173 0.70 5.25 8.70
CA ILE A 173 1.62 4.74 9.72
C ILE A 173 2.70 3.94 9.01
N PHE A 174 3.91 4.47 9.02
CA PHE A 174 5.10 3.84 8.44
C PHE A 174 5.87 3.05 9.48
N VAL A 175 6.38 1.88 9.05
CA VAL A 175 7.26 1.02 9.85
C VAL A 175 8.43 0.58 8.98
N LYS A 176 9.64 0.56 9.53
CA LYS A 176 10.74 -0.24 9.01
C LYS A 176 10.82 -1.53 9.81
N ALA A 177 10.77 -2.67 9.13
CA ALA A 177 10.76 -3.98 9.78
C ALA A 177 12.15 -4.45 10.23
N ASP A 178 13.06 -3.53 10.51
CA ASP A 178 14.42 -3.74 10.97
C ASP A 178 14.58 -3.04 12.34
N PRO A 179 14.76 -3.77 13.47
CA PRO A 179 14.92 -3.17 14.78
C PRO A 179 16.23 -2.35 14.92
N ASP A 180 17.25 -2.64 14.10
CA ASP A 180 18.48 -1.87 14.04
C ASP A 180 18.41 -0.76 12.96
N GLY A 181 17.24 -0.59 12.34
CA GLY A 181 17.00 0.36 11.26
C GLY A 181 17.11 1.81 11.71
N THR A 182 17.50 2.67 10.76
CA THR A 182 17.52 4.12 10.99
C THR A 182 16.10 4.66 11.18
N PRO A 183 15.92 5.75 11.96
CA PRO A 183 14.65 6.44 12.08
C PRO A 183 14.02 6.75 10.71
N ILE A 184 12.69 6.79 10.66
CA ILE A 184 11.95 7.16 9.46
C ILE A 184 11.87 8.69 9.41
N ASP A 185 12.04 9.26 8.22
CA ASP A 185 11.60 10.60 7.85
C ASP A 185 10.51 10.43 6.78
N ALA A 186 9.26 10.30 7.22
CA ALA A 186 8.13 10.06 6.34
C ALA A 186 7.87 11.22 5.38
N LYS A 187 8.16 12.45 5.81
CA LYS A 187 8.06 13.64 4.96
C LYS A 187 9.07 13.61 3.82
N ALA A 188 10.32 13.30 4.11
CA ALA A 188 11.36 13.14 3.08
C ALA A 188 11.11 11.91 2.21
N HIS A 189 10.57 10.80 2.79
CA HIS A 189 10.21 9.61 2.04
C HIS A 189 9.15 9.89 0.98
N LEU A 190 8.11 10.67 1.31
CA LEU A 190 7.04 11.05 0.39
C LEU A 190 7.45 12.18 -0.57
N GLY A 191 8.35 13.08 -0.17
CA GLY A 191 8.85 14.18 -1.01
C GLY A 191 7.72 14.98 -1.66
N SER A 192 7.78 15.13 -2.98
CA SER A 192 6.79 15.85 -3.78
C SER A 192 5.41 15.17 -3.82
N PHE A 193 5.30 13.91 -3.39
CA PHE A 193 4.04 13.17 -3.33
C PHE A 193 3.19 13.48 -2.09
N ALA A 194 3.78 14.05 -1.04
CA ALA A 194 3.07 14.34 0.21
C ALA A 194 1.84 15.26 0.03
N PRO A 195 1.89 16.38 -0.72
CA PRO A 195 0.71 17.20 -0.97
C PRO A 195 -0.39 16.47 -1.76
N GLU A 196 -0.01 15.57 -2.68
CA GLU A 196 -0.94 14.76 -3.46
C GLU A 196 -1.73 13.80 -2.56
N LEU A 197 -1.07 13.15 -1.61
CA LEU A 197 -1.73 12.26 -0.65
C LEU A 197 -2.47 13.04 0.45
N ALA A 198 -1.98 14.21 0.87
CA ALA A 198 -2.61 14.99 1.95
C ALA A 198 -4.04 15.40 1.63
N GLN A 199 -4.36 15.70 0.36
CA GLN A 199 -5.71 16.08 -0.05
C GLN A 199 -6.75 14.96 0.09
N ILE A 200 -6.33 13.68 0.16
CA ILE A 200 -7.24 12.54 0.40
C ILE A 200 -7.64 12.44 1.88
N GLU A 201 -6.97 13.18 2.76
CA GLU A 201 -7.26 13.24 4.20
C GLU A 201 -7.31 11.85 4.88
N LEU A 202 -6.34 10.98 4.58
CA LEU A 202 -6.26 9.60 5.09
C LEU A 202 -6.30 9.50 6.63
N HIS A 203 -5.98 10.59 7.34
CA HIS A 203 -6.08 10.67 8.80
C HIS A 203 -7.53 10.62 9.32
N ARG A 204 -8.53 10.80 8.44
CA ARG A 204 -9.97 10.72 8.73
C ARG A 204 -10.58 9.40 8.28
N ALA A 205 -9.81 8.57 7.57
CA ALA A 205 -10.32 7.34 6.98
C ALA A 205 -10.69 6.32 8.06
N GLU A 206 -11.93 5.86 8.04
CA GLU A 206 -12.42 4.78 8.91
C GLU A 206 -12.37 3.44 8.18
N PRO A 207 -11.79 2.39 8.79
CA PRO A 207 -11.74 1.07 8.18
C PRO A 207 -13.15 0.45 8.10
N VAL A 208 -13.52 -0.04 6.92
CA VAL A 208 -14.78 -0.73 6.68
C VAL A 208 -14.56 -2.24 6.63
N LYS A 209 -13.68 -2.70 5.74
CA LYS A 209 -13.38 -4.12 5.58
C LYS A 209 -11.93 -4.35 5.20
N LYS A 210 -11.36 -5.46 5.69
CA LYS A 210 -9.97 -5.86 5.43
C LYS A 210 -9.85 -7.35 5.21
N GLY A 211 -8.92 -7.76 4.37
CA GLY A 211 -8.59 -9.16 4.12
C GLY A 211 -7.27 -9.32 3.39
N ILE A 212 -7.03 -10.53 2.95
CA ILE A 212 -5.82 -10.91 2.21
C ILE A 212 -6.26 -11.54 0.88
N LEU A 213 -5.69 -11.02 -0.21
CA LEU A 213 -5.70 -11.64 -1.53
C LEU A 213 -4.35 -12.33 -1.76
N THR A 214 -4.33 -13.39 -2.54
CA THR A 214 -3.09 -14.17 -2.75
C THR A 214 -2.86 -14.45 -4.24
N ALA A 215 -1.59 -14.41 -4.65
CA ALA A 215 -1.19 -14.82 -5.98
C ALA A 215 -0.01 -15.79 -5.90
N ASP A 216 -0.06 -16.88 -6.68
CA ASP A 216 1.06 -17.79 -6.89
C ASP A 216 2.04 -17.18 -7.92
N SER A 217 2.49 -15.96 -7.63
CA SER A 217 3.38 -15.18 -8.48
C SER A 217 4.38 -14.37 -7.65
N ASN A 218 5.42 -13.87 -8.33
CA ASN A 218 6.32 -12.87 -7.73
C ASN A 218 5.55 -11.58 -7.43
N TRP A 219 5.85 -10.94 -6.30
CA TRP A 219 5.16 -9.74 -5.82
C TRP A 219 5.15 -8.58 -6.84
N LYS A 220 6.22 -8.44 -7.64
CA LYS A 220 6.28 -7.41 -8.69
C LYS A 220 5.32 -7.72 -9.83
N PHE A 221 5.18 -9.00 -10.19
CA PHE A 221 4.28 -9.41 -11.26
C PHE A 221 2.81 -9.21 -10.87
N ALA A 222 2.46 -9.46 -9.59
CA ALA A 222 1.17 -9.10 -9.04
C ALA A 222 0.98 -7.57 -8.96
N LEU A 223 2.04 -6.80 -8.63
CA LEU A 223 1.99 -5.34 -8.57
C LEU A 223 1.82 -4.70 -9.95
N ASP A 224 2.37 -5.30 -10.98
CA ASP A 224 2.32 -4.77 -12.35
C ASP A 224 0.88 -4.64 -12.86
N THR A 225 -0.08 -5.42 -12.36
CA THR A 225 -1.48 -5.36 -12.78
C THR A 225 -2.21 -4.06 -12.36
N TYR A 226 -1.64 -3.25 -11.45
CA TYR A 226 -2.28 -2.01 -10.97
C TYR A 226 -1.87 -0.74 -11.75
N GLY A 227 -0.81 -0.81 -12.53
CA GLY A 227 -0.15 0.39 -13.08
C GLY A 227 -0.50 0.74 -14.51
N GLU A 228 -1.36 -0.03 -15.19
CA GLU A 228 -1.69 0.18 -16.60
C GLU A 228 -3.13 -0.24 -16.90
N GLY A 229 -3.67 0.22 -18.01
CA GLY A 229 -5.03 -0.09 -18.46
C GLY A 229 -5.06 -0.79 -19.82
N TYR A 230 -3.93 -1.31 -20.29
CA TYR A 230 -3.83 -2.00 -21.58
C TYR A 230 -4.58 -3.34 -21.57
N HIS A 231 -4.70 -4.01 -20.42
CA HIS A 231 -5.40 -5.26 -20.26
C HIS A 231 -6.92 -5.14 -20.05
N PHE A 232 -7.47 -3.94 -19.82
CA PHE A 232 -8.88 -3.76 -19.43
C PHE A 232 -9.87 -4.40 -20.39
N SER A 233 -9.74 -4.16 -21.70
CA SER A 233 -10.69 -4.67 -22.67
C SER A 233 -10.62 -6.19 -22.89
N THR A 234 -9.52 -6.82 -22.50
CA THR A 234 -9.27 -8.24 -22.72
C THR A 234 -9.50 -9.06 -21.47
N LEU A 235 -8.92 -8.66 -20.35
CA LEU A 235 -9.03 -9.37 -19.08
C LEU A 235 -10.36 -9.06 -18.38
N HIS A 236 -10.69 -7.79 -18.25
CA HIS A 236 -11.84 -7.31 -17.48
C HIS A 236 -13.11 -7.11 -18.31
N LYS A 237 -13.37 -7.99 -19.29
CA LYS A 237 -14.48 -7.85 -20.27
C LYS A 237 -15.85 -7.63 -19.65
N THR A 238 -16.12 -8.26 -18.52
CA THR A 238 -17.41 -8.24 -17.84
C THR A 238 -17.42 -7.39 -16.57
N THR A 239 -16.30 -6.79 -16.23
CA THR A 239 -16.11 -6.03 -14.99
C THR A 239 -15.72 -4.57 -15.29
N ILE A 240 -14.45 -4.27 -15.53
CA ILE A 240 -13.94 -2.89 -15.66
C ILE A 240 -14.09 -2.32 -17.07
N ALA A 241 -14.02 -3.16 -18.12
CA ALA A 241 -14.00 -2.72 -19.52
C ALA A 241 -15.24 -1.91 -19.96
N HIS A 242 -16.34 -2.00 -19.21
CA HIS A 242 -17.57 -1.24 -19.50
C HIS A 242 -17.51 0.22 -19.04
N PHE A 243 -16.51 0.57 -18.24
CA PHE A 243 -16.44 1.89 -17.61
C PHE A 243 -15.30 2.76 -18.15
N TYR A 244 -14.19 2.13 -18.56
CA TYR A 244 -12.94 2.85 -18.86
C TYR A 244 -12.43 2.58 -20.27
N TYR A 245 -11.78 3.58 -20.86
CA TYR A 245 -11.04 3.43 -22.09
C TYR A 245 -9.87 2.44 -21.89
N ASN A 246 -9.77 1.48 -22.80
CA ASN A 246 -8.60 0.62 -22.89
C ASN A 246 -7.37 1.41 -23.35
N ASP A 247 -6.21 1.10 -22.77
CA ASP A 247 -4.93 1.71 -23.16
C ASP A 247 -4.93 3.24 -23.16
N LYS A 248 -5.65 3.85 -22.20
CA LYS A 248 -5.62 5.29 -21.95
C LYS A 248 -5.24 5.53 -20.51
N CYS A 249 -4.11 6.20 -20.29
CA CYS A 249 -3.58 6.45 -18.96
C CYS A 249 -2.96 7.85 -18.88
N VAL A 250 -3.34 8.61 -17.85
CA VAL A 250 -2.59 9.78 -17.41
C VAL A 250 -1.61 9.34 -16.35
N TYR A 251 -0.33 9.63 -16.54
CA TYR A 251 0.74 9.33 -15.60
C TYR A 251 1.30 10.62 -15.01
N ASP A 252 1.24 10.74 -13.69
CA ASP A 252 1.77 11.87 -12.92
C ASP A 252 2.92 11.38 -12.03
N PRO A 253 4.18 11.65 -12.37
CA PRO A 253 5.34 11.24 -11.57
C PRO A 253 5.55 12.14 -10.34
N TYR A 254 5.99 11.53 -9.23
CA TYR A 254 6.40 12.18 -7.99
C TYR A 254 7.63 11.45 -7.42
N ASP A 255 8.82 11.75 -7.92
CA ASP A 255 10.07 11.08 -7.58
C ASP A 255 9.99 9.56 -7.81
N LYS A 256 9.99 8.77 -6.73
CA LYS A 256 9.84 7.30 -6.78
C LYS A 256 8.38 6.85 -6.70
N HIS A 257 7.46 7.76 -6.49
CA HIS A 257 6.02 7.55 -6.42
C HIS A 257 5.36 8.05 -7.71
N HIS A 258 4.11 7.72 -7.91
CA HIS A 258 3.32 8.27 -9.01
C HIS A 258 1.82 8.12 -8.74
N ARG A 259 1.05 8.83 -9.56
CA ARG A 259 -0.38 8.61 -9.69
C ARG A 259 -0.69 8.25 -11.13
N VAL A 260 -1.63 7.32 -11.33
CA VAL A 260 -2.24 7.05 -12.63
C VAL A 260 -3.74 7.28 -12.55
N THR A 261 -4.32 7.78 -13.64
CA THR A 261 -5.78 7.86 -13.78
C THR A 261 -6.19 7.33 -15.14
N PHE A 262 -7.28 6.59 -15.15
CA PHE A 262 -7.85 5.99 -16.34
C PHE A 262 -9.14 6.73 -16.70
N PRO A 263 -9.25 7.33 -17.91
CA PRO A 263 -10.46 8.05 -18.29
C PRO A 263 -11.65 7.11 -18.43
N ALA A 264 -12.76 7.46 -17.79
CA ALA A 264 -14.04 6.78 -18.00
C ALA A 264 -14.62 7.17 -19.38
N PHE A 265 -15.49 6.34 -19.94
CA PHE A 265 -16.15 6.65 -21.23
C PHE A 265 -16.95 7.94 -21.19
N SER A 266 -17.56 8.29 -20.07
CA SER A 266 -18.27 9.56 -19.88
C SER A 266 -17.41 10.80 -20.13
N ILE A 267 -16.08 10.71 -19.93
CA ILE A 267 -15.15 11.80 -20.21
C ILE A 267 -14.99 12.04 -21.72
N GLY A 268 -15.21 11.00 -22.53
CA GLY A 268 -15.18 11.13 -24.00
C GLY A 268 -16.20 12.12 -24.55
N GLU A 269 -17.34 12.29 -23.87
CA GLU A 269 -18.36 13.27 -24.24
C GLU A 269 -17.90 14.74 -24.06
N LEU A 270 -16.81 14.96 -23.35
CA LEU A 270 -16.25 16.28 -23.08
C LEU A 270 -15.20 16.72 -24.10
N VAL A 271 -14.74 15.78 -24.96
CA VAL A 271 -13.63 16.01 -25.90
C VAL A 271 -13.92 17.18 -26.85
N ASP A 272 -15.17 17.34 -27.31
CA ASP A 272 -15.58 18.39 -28.22
C ASP A 272 -16.26 19.59 -27.53
N LYS A 273 -16.36 19.58 -26.20
CA LYS A 273 -16.95 20.66 -25.40
C LYS A 273 -15.90 21.65 -24.93
N VAL A 274 -16.29 22.91 -24.79
CA VAL A 274 -15.46 23.92 -24.13
C VAL A 274 -15.47 23.68 -22.60
N GLU A 275 -14.38 24.00 -21.93
CA GLU A 275 -14.20 23.69 -20.51
C GLU A 275 -15.30 24.29 -19.60
N SER A 276 -15.89 25.43 -19.97
CA SER A 276 -16.98 26.05 -19.24
C SER A 276 -18.29 25.22 -19.22
N GLU A 277 -18.39 24.22 -20.09
CA GLU A 277 -19.52 23.28 -20.19
C GLU A 277 -19.23 21.94 -19.49
N TRP A 278 -18.04 21.78 -18.92
CA TRP A 278 -17.70 20.55 -18.23
C TRP A 278 -18.40 20.48 -16.87
N PRO A 279 -18.89 19.29 -16.50
CA PRO A 279 -19.51 19.09 -15.18
C PRO A 279 -18.45 19.18 -14.08
N GLU A 280 -18.91 19.47 -12.86
CA GLU A 280 -18.09 19.21 -11.69
C GLU A 280 -17.69 17.74 -11.67
N THR A 281 -16.45 17.47 -11.34
CA THR A 281 -15.90 16.12 -11.27
C THR A 281 -15.19 15.89 -9.95
N ASN A 282 -15.23 14.65 -9.50
CA ASN A 282 -14.55 14.25 -8.29
C ASN A 282 -13.07 13.97 -8.55
N TYR A 283 -12.22 14.37 -7.60
CA TYR A 283 -10.84 13.96 -7.59
C TYR A 283 -10.74 12.46 -7.32
N GLY A 284 -9.84 11.78 -8.04
CA GLY A 284 -9.60 10.36 -7.86
C GLY A 284 -8.33 9.89 -8.59
N GLY A 285 -8.04 8.62 -8.42
CA GLY A 285 -6.93 7.96 -9.10
C GLY A 285 -6.27 6.87 -8.29
N VAL A 286 -5.34 6.19 -8.92
CA VAL A 286 -4.50 5.14 -8.35
C VAL A 286 -3.16 5.74 -7.97
N HIS A 287 -2.89 5.85 -6.68
CA HIS A 287 -1.67 6.41 -6.11
C HIS A 287 -0.72 5.28 -5.75
N PHE A 288 0.40 5.19 -6.45
CA PHE A 288 1.46 4.25 -6.12
C PHE A 288 2.45 4.89 -5.15
N LEU A 289 2.45 4.39 -3.93
CA LEU A 289 3.40 4.75 -2.89
C LEU A 289 4.48 3.68 -2.82
N PHE A 290 5.67 4.05 -3.31
CA PHE A 290 6.83 3.16 -3.30
C PHE A 290 7.15 2.65 -1.88
N PRO A 291 7.44 1.37 -1.69
CA PRO A 291 7.71 0.38 -2.75
C PRO A 291 6.52 -0.50 -3.16
N ILE A 292 5.47 -0.65 -2.36
CA ILE A 292 4.53 -1.78 -2.46
C ILE A 292 3.07 -1.40 -2.19
N THR A 293 2.78 -0.12 -1.97
CA THR A 293 1.44 0.29 -1.55
C THR A 293 0.72 1.00 -2.71
N VAL A 294 -0.46 0.53 -3.02
CA VAL A 294 -1.37 1.14 -3.99
C VAL A 294 -2.58 1.67 -3.24
N ILE A 295 -2.88 2.95 -3.42
CA ILE A 295 -4.04 3.60 -2.82
C ILE A 295 -4.94 4.09 -3.95
N PHE A 296 -6.09 3.46 -4.11
CA PHE A 296 -7.13 3.99 -4.97
C PHE A 296 -8.05 4.89 -4.14
N PHE A 297 -8.23 6.11 -4.60
CA PHE A 297 -9.20 7.05 -4.07
C PHE A 297 -10.22 7.37 -5.14
N GLY A 298 -11.49 7.21 -4.85
CA GLY A 298 -12.54 7.40 -5.82
C GLY A 298 -13.89 7.65 -5.16
N SER A 299 -14.90 7.88 -6.00
CA SER A 299 -16.27 8.08 -5.56
C SER A 299 -17.23 7.35 -6.50
N VAL A 300 -18.33 6.85 -5.95
CA VAL A 300 -19.44 6.28 -6.71
C VAL A 300 -20.44 7.37 -7.08
N THR A 301 -20.69 8.31 -6.17
CA THR A 301 -21.52 9.49 -6.38
C THR A 301 -20.75 10.75 -5.97
N ALA A 302 -21.32 11.93 -6.19
CA ALA A 302 -20.69 13.20 -5.84
C ALA A 302 -20.22 13.31 -4.38
N ASP A 303 -20.90 12.63 -3.46
CA ASP A 303 -20.63 12.70 -2.02
C ASP A 303 -20.20 11.38 -1.39
N SER A 304 -20.22 10.25 -2.14
CA SER A 304 -19.90 8.91 -1.63
C SER A 304 -18.52 8.48 -2.07
N TYR A 305 -17.52 8.77 -1.26
CA TYR A 305 -16.12 8.40 -1.51
C TYR A 305 -15.73 7.08 -0.83
N PHE A 306 -14.77 6.40 -1.41
CA PHE A 306 -14.08 5.25 -0.82
C PHE A 306 -12.59 5.32 -1.06
N THR A 307 -11.83 4.66 -0.20
CA THR A 307 -10.40 4.46 -0.36
C THR A 307 -10.09 2.98 -0.29
N GLN A 308 -9.45 2.46 -1.32
CA GLN A 308 -8.90 1.11 -1.32
C GLN A 308 -7.40 1.18 -1.06
N VAL A 309 -6.88 0.31 -0.22
CA VAL A 309 -5.45 0.22 0.08
C VAL A 309 -4.99 -1.21 -0.14
N PHE A 310 -4.07 -1.38 -1.08
CA PHE A 310 -3.41 -2.64 -1.38
C PHE A 310 -1.95 -2.55 -0.96
N ARG A 311 -1.47 -3.53 -0.20
CA ARG A 311 -0.09 -3.63 0.24
C ARG A 311 0.43 -5.01 -0.10
N LEU A 312 1.35 -5.08 -1.06
CA LEU A 312 1.80 -6.34 -1.65
C LEU A 312 3.08 -6.84 -0.97
N PHE A 313 3.00 -7.95 -0.30
CA PHE A 313 4.11 -8.58 0.40
C PHE A 313 4.45 -9.92 -0.22
N PRO A 314 5.76 -10.26 -0.35
CA PRO A 314 6.15 -11.58 -0.78
C PRO A 314 5.94 -12.62 0.32
N ASP A 315 5.56 -13.83 -0.08
CA ASP A 315 5.58 -15.02 0.74
C ASP A 315 6.51 -16.06 0.07
N GLY A 316 7.77 -15.66 -0.10
CA GLY A 316 8.77 -16.33 -0.93
C GLY A 316 8.88 -15.74 -2.34
N VAL A 317 9.73 -16.31 -3.19
CA VAL A 317 10.02 -15.77 -4.54
C VAL A 317 8.78 -15.75 -5.44
N GLY A 318 7.94 -16.79 -5.33
CA GLY A 318 6.82 -17.04 -6.23
C GLY A 318 5.45 -17.04 -5.55
N LYS A 319 5.32 -16.37 -4.42
CA LYS A 319 4.03 -16.17 -3.74
C LYS A 319 3.91 -14.74 -3.25
N THR A 320 2.72 -14.20 -3.36
CA THR A 320 2.37 -12.85 -2.93
C THR A 320 1.15 -12.90 -2.01
N ARG A 321 1.22 -12.14 -0.91
CA ARG A 321 0.06 -11.79 -0.08
C ARG A 321 -0.20 -10.31 -0.25
N CYS A 322 -1.39 -9.95 -0.67
CA CYS A 322 -1.83 -8.57 -0.75
C CYS A 322 -2.81 -8.28 0.39
N HIS A 323 -2.43 -7.41 1.31
CA HIS A 323 -3.32 -6.91 2.33
C HIS A 323 -4.22 -5.86 1.70
N PHE A 324 -5.46 -6.23 1.48
CA PHE A 324 -6.47 -5.38 0.87
C PHE A 324 -7.44 -4.85 1.92
N ALA A 325 -7.70 -3.55 1.87
CA ALA A 325 -8.63 -2.89 2.78
C ALA A 325 -9.42 -1.80 2.05
N VAL A 326 -10.68 -1.61 2.46
CA VAL A 326 -11.51 -0.47 2.07
C VAL A 326 -11.82 0.38 3.28
N TYR A 327 -11.71 1.67 3.09
CA TYR A 327 -11.97 2.71 4.11
C TYR A 327 -12.99 3.70 3.59
N ALA A 328 -13.79 4.25 4.49
CA ALA A 328 -14.58 5.46 4.28
C ALA A 328 -13.69 6.70 4.57
N PRO A 329 -13.26 7.47 3.56
CA PRO A 329 -12.16 8.43 3.73
C PRO A 329 -12.47 9.60 4.67
N PHE A 330 -13.72 9.97 4.84
CA PHE A 330 -14.11 11.09 5.71
C PHE A 330 -14.95 10.64 6.91
N GLY A 331 -14.96 9.35 7.20
CA GLY A 331 -15.83 8.67 8.14
C GLY A 331 -17.04 8.04 7.46
N ILE A 332 -17.73 7.17 8.18
CA ILE A 332 -18.96 6.53 7.71
C ILE A 332 -20.13 7.50 7.94
N ASP A 333 -20.71 8.04 6.86
CA ASP A 333 -21.79 9.01 6.94
C ASP A 333 -23.13 8.38 7.37
N ASN A 334 -23.42 7.17 6.86
CA ASN A 334 -24.65 6.41 7.12
C ASN A 334 -24.47 4.96 6.70
N GLU A 335 -25.48 4.12 6.98
CA GLU A 335 -25.42 2.67 6.65
C GLU A 335 -25.29 2.41 5.14
N THR A 336 -25.97 3.18 4.30
CA THR A 336 -25.86 3.04 2.83
C THR A 336 -24.44 3.30 2.34
N HIS A 337 -23.76 4.30 2.90
CA HIS A 337 -22.35 4.57 2.58
C HIS A 337 -21.44 3.40 3.01
N LYS A 338 -21.70 2.83 4.18
CA LYS A 338 -20.97 1.66 4.67
C LYS A 338 -21.20 0.43 3.77
N GLU A 339 -22.47 0.12 3.43
CA GLU A 339 -22.84 -0.95 2.53
C GLU A 339 -22.14 -0.79 1.16
N MET A 340 -22.14 0.41 0.60
CA MET A 340 -21.43 0.71 -0.64
C MET A 340 -19.92 0.41 -0.53
N CYS A 341 -19.29 0.77 0.58
CA CYS A 341 -17.87 0.46 0.80
C CYS A 341 -17.63 -1.05 0.96
N GLU A 342 -18.54 -1.77 1.60
CA GLU A 342 -18.48 -3.24 1.73
C GLU A 342 -18.65 -3.93 0.37
N GLU A 343 -19.62 -3.50 -0.43
CA GLU A 343 -19.83 -3.99 -1.82
C GLU A 343 -18.62 -3.69 -2.70
N ASN A 344 -18.03 -2.52 -2.55
CA ASN A 344 -16.79 -2.14 -3.24
C ASN A 344 -15.62 -3.05 -2.86
N TYR A 345 -15.50 -3.44 -1.58
CA TYR A 345 -14.51 -4.42 -1.13
C TYR A 345 -14.72 -5.78 -1.80
N GLU A 346 -15.95 -6.32 -1.81
CA GLU A 346 -16.24 -7.64 -2.39
C GLU A 346 -16.00 -7.65 -3.90
N SER A 347 -16.54 -6.66 -4.61
CA SER A 347 -16.43 -6.59 -6.07
C SER A 347 -14.98 -6.42 -6.52
N THR A 348 -14.25 -5.49 -5.91
CA THR A 348 -12.84 -5.28 -6.25
C THR A 348 -11.97 -6.46 -5.85
N GLY A 349 -12.22 -7.05 -4.66
CA GLY A 349 -11.50 -8.24 -4.23
C GLY A 349 -11.66 -9.40 -5.19
N THR A 350 -12.89 -9.63 -5.70
CA THR A 350 -13.18 -10.66 -6.71
C THR A 350 -12.46 -10.38 -8.03
N VAL A 351 -12.52 -9.16 -8.54
CA VAL A 351 -11.82 -8.78 -9.79
C VAL A 351 -10.32 -9.03 -9.66
N VAL A 352 -9.69 -8.50 -8.62
CA VAL A 352 -8.25 -8.66 -8.42
C VAL A 352 -7.86 -10.12 -8.21
N GLN A 353 -8.60 -10.89 -7.41
CA GLN A 353 -8.27 -12.27 -7.12
C GLN A 353 -8.47 -13.19 -8.32
N ASP A 354 -9.62 -13.08 -9.00
CA ASP A 354 -10.06 -14.07 -9.99
C ASP A 354 -9.67 -13.69 -11.44
N GLU A 355 -9.30 -12.44 -11.68
CA GLU A 355 -8.86 -11.97 -12.99
C GLU A 355 -7.35 -11.62 -12.95
N ASP A 356 -6.92 -10.58 -12.25
CA ASP A 356 -5.53 -10.10 -12.23
C ASP A 356 -4.55 -11.13 -11.67
N TYR A 357 -4.83 -11.64 -10.47
CA TYR A 357 -3.91 -12.55 -9.79
C TYR A 357 -3.89 -13.94 -10.40
N LEU A 358 -4.99 -14.35 -11.03
CA LEU A 358 -5.03 -15.58 -11.82
C LEU A 358 -4.06 -15.49 -13.02
N VAL A 359 -4.10 -14.37 -13.77
CA VAL A 359 -3.21 -14.16 -14.92
C VAL A 359 -1.76 -13.98 -14.47
N ALA A 360 -1.53 -13.24 -13.39
CA ALA A 360 -0.19 -13.09 -12.82
C ALA A 360 0.40 -14.44 -12.38
N SER A 361 -0.40 -15.30 -11.76
CA SER A 361 0.02 -16.66 -11.34
C SER A 361 0.36 -17.54 -12.53
N ASN A 362 -0.50 -17.56 -13.55
CA ASN A 362 -0.27 -18.32 -14.78
C ASN A 362 0.98 -17.83 -15.54
N GLY A 363 1.14 -16.51 -15.66
CA GLY A 363 2.29 -15.89 -16.29
C GLY A 363 3.59 -16.23 -15.56
N TYR A 364 3.61 -16.13 -14.24
CA TYR A 364 4.77 -16.49 -13.42
C TYR A 364 5.16 -17.98 -13.59
N ALA A 365 4.20 -18.91 -13.55
CA ALA A 365 4.44 -20.32 -13.75
C ALA A 365 5.09 -20.60 -15.11
N ASN A 366 4.66 -19.90 -16.16
CA ASN A 366 5.26 -20.00 -17.50
C ASN A 366 6.68 -19.42 -17.55
N LEU A 367 6.96 -18.31 -16.84
CA LEU A 367 8.30 -17.73 -16.76
C LEU A 367 9.31 -18.68 -16.13
N LEU A 368 8.91 -19.51 -15.16
CA LEU A 368 9.79 -20.53 -14.58
C LEU A 368 10.30 -21.52 -15.65
N SER A 369 9.45 -21.88 -16.60
CA SER A 369 9.75 -22.82 -17.68
C SER A 369 10.33 -22.15 -18.94
N ALA A 370 10.35 -20.83 -19.02
CA ALA A 370 10.86 -20.09 -20.18
C ALA A 370 12.39 -20.26 -20.34
N PRO A 371 12.92 -20.10 -21.57
CA PRO A 371 14.37 -20.13 -21.82
C PRO A 371 15.17 -19.21 -20.88
N LYS A 372 16.45 -19.55 -20.65
CA LYS A 372 17.32 -18.80 -19.72
C LYS A 372 17.40 -17.30 -20.06
N ASP A 373 17.45 -16.98 -21.34
CA ASP A 373 17.59 -15.61 -21.84
C ASP A 373 16.24 -15.01 -22.31
N HIS A 374 15.15 -15.41 -21.67
CA HIS A 374 13.82 -14.90 -21.96
C HIS A 374 13.61 -13.51 -21.33
N TYR A 375 12.97 -12.62 -22.08
CA TYR A 375 12.58 -11.27 -21.64
C TYR A 375 11.07 -11.11 -21.65
N VAL A 376 10.55 -10.50 -20.60
CA VAL A 376 9.24 -9.88 -20.57
C VAL A 376 9.40 -8.47 -21.11
N VAL A 377 8.42 -7.98 -21.86
CA VAL A 377 8.50 -6.64 -22.45
C VAL A 377 7.35 -5.79 -21.94
N LEU A 378 7.68 -4.73 -21.21
CA LEU A 378 6.72 -3.68 -20.90
C LEU A 378 6.65 -2.73 -22.09
N GLY A 379 5.44 -2.47 -22.61
CA GLY A 379 5.19 -1.53 -23.69
C GLY A 379 5.54 -0.10 -23.29
N ALA A 380 5.78 0.76 -24.28
CA ALA A 380 6.00 2.18 -24.01
C ALA A 380 4.76 2.85 -23.37
N ASN A 381 3.56 2.31 -23.63
CA ASN A 381 2.30 2.72 -23.02
C ASN A 381 2.17 2.33 -21.52
N GLU A 382 3.03 1.47 -21.00
CA GLU A 382 3.06 1.03 -19.61
C GLU A 382 4.07 1.85 -18.77
N ILE A 383 4.10 3.15 -18.98
CA ILE A 383 5.11 4.09 -18.43
C ILE A 383 5.23 4.03 -16.89
N ALA A 384 4.13 3.78 -16.18
CA ALA A 384 4.14 3.67 -14.73
C ALA A 384 4.92 2.43 -14.26
N LEU A 385 4.78 1.30 -14.97
CA LEU A 385 5.52 0.07 -14.67
C LEU A 385 7.02 0.25 -14.93
N HIS A 386 7.39 1.00 -15.98
CA HIS A 386 8.80 1.37 -16.21
C HIS A 386 9.40 2.08 -14.99
N ALA A 387 8.65 3.04 -14.42
CA ALA A 387 9.10 3.79 -13.25
C ALA A 387 9.27 2.88 -12.02
N VAL A 388 8.30 1.99 -11.77
CA VAL A 388 8.35 1.02 -10.66
C VAL A 388 9.60 0.15 -10.75
N HIS A 389 9.81 -0.53 -11.88
CA HIS A 389 10.95 -1.44 -12.03
C HIS A 389 12.31 -0.73 -11.98
N LYS A 390 12.43 0.46 -12.58
CA LYS A 390 13.65 1.28 -12.49
C LYS A 390 13.96 1.71 -11.06
N ASN A 391 12.94 2.11 -10.29
CA ASN A 391 13.12 2.52 -8.90
C ASN A 391 13.49 1.33 -8.00
N ILE A 392 12.86 0.17 -8.20
CA ILE A 392 13.25 -1.07 -7.51
C ILE A 392 14.70 -1.42 -7.81
N ALA A 393 15.09 -1.45 -9.10
CA ALA A 393 16.46 -1.75 -9.53
C ALA A 393 17.48 -0.80 -8.88
N LYS A 394 17.17 0.49 -8.82
CA LYS A 394 18.01 1.51 -8.19
C LYS A 394 18.18 1.28 -6.69
N VAL A 395 17.11 0.96 -5.96
CA VAL A 395 17.15 0.72 -4.50
C VAL A 395 17.88 -0.57 -4.17
N VAL A 396 17.66 -1.61 -4.96
CA VAL A 396 18.29 -2.93 -4.77
C VAL A 396 19.75 -2.95 -5.24
N GLY A 397 20.12 -2.02 -6.13
CA GLY A 397 21.44 -1.96 -6.73
C GLY A 397 21.69 -3.06 -7.78
N MET A 398 20.63 -3.63 -8.36
CA MET A 398 20.71 -4.71 -9.34
C MET A 398 20.06 -4.25 -10.67
N PRO A 399 20.67 -4.62 -11.83
CA PRO A 399 20.17 -4.20 -13.13
C PRO A 399 18.83 -4.86 -13.49
N LEU A 400 18.17 -4.34 -14.52
CA LEU A 400 16.95 -4.92 -15.11
C LEU A 400 17.26 -6.02 -16.15
N ASP A 401 18.51 -6.07 -16.59
CA ASP A 401 19.04 -7.13 -17.44
C ASP A 401 19.33 -8.40 -16.65
N ARG A 402 19.96 -9.36 -17.33
CA ARG A 402 20.37 -10.64 -16.75
C ARG A 402 21.26 -10.44 -15.52
N ILE A 403 20.97 -11.19 -14.48
CA ILE A 403 21.78 -11.34 -13.27
C ILE A 403 22.70 -12.55 -13.48
#